data_c0f6e2c0a3628d1a908f9e7e27c16c8f
#
_entry.id   c0f6e2c0a3628d1a908f9e7e27c16c8f
#
_cell.length_a   1.000
_cell.length_b   1.000
_cell.length_c   1.000
_cell.angle_alpha   90.00
_cell.angle_beta   90.00
_cell.angle_gamma   90.00
#
_symmetry.space_group_name_H-M   'P 1'
#
loop_
_entity.id
_entity.type
_entity.pdbx_description
1 polymer ?
#
loop_
_entity_poly.entity_id
_entity_poly.type
_entity_poly.pdbx_seq_one_letter_code
_entity_poly.pdbx_strand_id
1 'polypeptide(L)'
;VAVFQPYSAGMFIGTPPSELYNLEISGHDIGNRELDELAARITDCADNALNARAIEHYLLGRLHDAPSPSGLARIGAATRRMMEHPATTVTQLADAACLSRRHFGRLFSSHVGMSPKEYARVVRFQKSLWLMQNGRGAGAAMAYDCGYADQSHFIREFKAFSGHTPDRLRECCRPYSDLFTAPV
;
A
#
# COMPACT_ATOMS: atom_id res chain seq x y z
N VAL A 1 -13.52 -7.95 -5.34
CA VAL A 1 -12.21 -7.29 -5.22
C VAL A 1 -11.52 -7.87 -4.00
N ALA A 2 -10.24 -8.26 -4.12
CA ALA A 2 -9.38 -8.62 -3.00
C ALA A 2 -8.34 -7.52 -2.80
N VAL A 3 -8.22 -7.02 -1.58
CA VAL A 3 -7.24 -5.98 -1.22
C VAL A 3 -6.21 -6.61 -0.28
N PHE A 4 -4.95 -6.49 -0.64
CA PHE A 4 -3.84 -7.02 0.14
C PHE A 4 -3.15 -5.93 0.96
N GLN A 5 -2.60 -6.34 2.08
CA GLN A 5 -1.63 -5.49 2.78
C GLN A 5 -0.42 -5.21 1.85
N PRO A 6 0.15 -4.02 1.86
CA PRO A 6 1.20 -3.60 0.90
C PRO A 6 2.39 -4.55 0.80
N TYR A 7 2.66 -5.33 1.86
CA TYR A 7 3.79 -6.24 1.97
C TYR A 7 3.45 -7.71 1.68
N SER A 8 2.18 -8.04 1.40
CA SER A 8 1.73 -9.45 1.30
C SER A 8 1.35 -9.88 -0.12
N ALA A 9 1.06 -8.96 -1.03
CA ALA A 9 0.56 -9.29 -2.37
C ALA A 9 1.48 -10.25 -3.15
N GLY A 10 2.79 -10.08 -3.06
CA GLY A 10 3.76 -10.93 -3.76
C GLY A 10 3.68 -12.41 -3.38
N MET A 11 3.24 -12.73 -2.16
CA MET A 11 3.04 -14.12 -1.72
C MET A 11 1.93 -14.83 -2.49
N PHE A 12 0.89 -14.09 -2.83
CA PHE A 12 -0.31 -14.63 -3.47
C PHE A 12 -0.21 -14.60 -4.99
N ILE A 13 0.46 -13.59 -5.54
CA ILE A 13 0.58 -13.38 -6.98
C ILE A 13 1.72 -14.24 -7.57
N GLY A 14 2.78 -14.51 -6.78
CA GLY A 14 3.94 -15.27 -7.21
C GLY A 14 4.96 -14.47 -8.01
N THR A 15 4.72 -13.16 -8.18
CA THR A 15 5.61 -12.20 -8.85
C THR A 15 6.17 -11.22 -7.82
N PRO A 16 7.46 -10.90 -7.86
CA PRO A 16 8.04 -9.89 -6.97
C PRO A 16 7.31 -8.55 -7.12
N PRO A 17 6.85 -7.93 -6.02
CA PRO A 17 6.14 -6.64 -6.10
C PRO A 17 6.92 -5.52 -6.78
N SER A 18 8.26 -5.60 -6.77
CA SER A 18 9.13 -4.64 -7.48
C SER A 18 9.00 -4.69 -9.00
N GLU A 19 8.59 -5.82 -9.56
CA GLU A 19 8.34 -5.96 -11.00
C GLU A 19 6.99 -5.39 -11.41
N LEU A 20 6.08 -5.22 -10.45
CA LEU A 20 4.74 -4.67 -10.64
C LEU A 20 4.64 -3.18 -10.32
N TYR A 21 5.77 -2.55 -9.97
CA TYR A 21 5.78 -1.14 -9.57
C TYR A 21 5.34 -0.21 -10.71
N ASN A 22 4.32 0.61 -10.46
CA ASN A 22 3.69 1.51 -11.45
C ASN A 22 3.17 0.81 -12.73
N LEU A 23 2.88 -0.48 -12.66
CA LEU A 23 2.28 -1.19 -13.77
C LEU A 23 0.80 -1.47 -13.48
N GLU A 24 -0.01 -1.29 -14.51
CA GLU A 24 -1.36 -1.83 -14.60
C GLU A 24 -1.30 -2.99 -15.59
N ILE A 25 -1.43 -4.21 -15.09
CA ILE A 25 -1.30 -5.42 -15.89
C ILE A 25 -2.53 -6.31 -15.74
N SER A 26 -2.84 -7.06 -16.79
CA SER A 26 -3.85 -8.11 -16.71
C SER A 26 -3.36 -9.25 -15.79
N GLY A 27 -4.28 -9.91 -15.09
CA GLY A 27 -3.95 -11.11 -14.32
C GLY A 27 -3.27 -12.19 -15.16
N HIS A 28 -3.63 -12.33 -16.44
CA HIS A 28 -3.01 -13.26 -17.38
C HIS A 28 -1.54 -12.93 -17.68
N ASP A 29 -1.17 -11.64 -17.66
CA ASP A 29 0.22 -11.21 -17.93
C ASP A 29 1.16 -11.52 -16.75
N ILE A 30 0.60 -11.88 -15.60
CA ILE A 30 1.38 -12.33 -14.43
C ILE A 30 2.03 -13.71 -14.69
N GLY A 31 1.45 -14.52 -15.58
CA GLY A 31 1.96 -15.85 -15.90
C GLY A 31 1.78 -16.88 -14.77
N ASN A 32 0.81 -16.66 -13.88
CA ASN A 32 0.46 -17.57 -12.79
C ASN A 32 -0.76 -18.41 -13.19
N ARG A 33 -0.53 -19.65 -13.62
CA ARG A 33 -1.57 -20.56 -14.08
C ARG A 33 -2.68 -20.79 -13.04
N GLU A 34 -2.35 -20.92 -11.76
CA GLU A 34 -3.35 -21.13 -10.70
C GLU A 34 -4.26 -19.91 -10.55
N LEU A 35 -3.70 -18.71 -10.73
CA LEU A 35 -4.46 -17.46 -10.70
C LEU A 35 -5.36 -17.35 -11.94
N ASP A 36 -4.90 -17.78 -13.11
CA ASP A 36 -5.71 -17.82 -14.34
C ASP A 36 -6.88 -18.80 -14.21
N GLU A 37 -6.64 -20.00 -13.69
CA GLU A 37 -7.67 -20.99 -13.43
C GLU A 37 -8.71 -20.49 -12.41
N LEU A 38 -8.26 -19.78 -11.35
CA LEU A 38 -9.15 -19.12 -10.39
C LEU A 38 -9.97 -18.01 -11.05
N ALA A 39 -9.37 -17.18 -11.89
CA ALA A 39 -10.05 -16.09 -12.58
C ALA A 39 -11.12 -16.62 -13.53
N ALA A 40 -10.82 -17.64 -14.33
CA ALA A 40 -11.78 -18.31 -15.21
C ALA A 40 -12.97 -18.86 -14.40
N ARG A 41 -12.69 -19.60 -13.32
CA ARG A 41 -13.72 -20.16 -12.44
C ARG A 41 -14.65 -19.11 -11.85
N ILE A 42 -14.12 -17.95 -11.42
CA ILE A 42 -14.90 -16.84 -10.87
C ILE A 42 -15.77 -16.19 -11.95
N THR A 43 -15.23 -16.07 -13.17
CA THR A 43 -15.96 -15.48 -14.29
C THR A 43 -17.15 -16.34 -14.72
N ASP A 44 -16.99 -17.67 -14.71
CA ASP A 44 -18.03 -18.62 -15.11
C ASP A 44 -19.08 -18.87 -14.03
N CYS A 45 -18.84 -18.47 -12.78
CA CYS A 45 -19.71 -18.71 -11.63
C CYS A 45 -20.42 -17.44 -11.19
N ALA A 46 -21.76 -17.43 -11.27
CA ALA A 46 -22.59 -16.31 -10.79
C ALA A 46 -22.79 -16.28 -9.26
N ASP A 47 -22.42 -17.35 -8.55
CA ASP A 47 -22.58 -17.43 -7.08
C ASP A 47 -21.40 -16.81 -6.36
N ASN A 48 -21.67 -15.64 -5.75
CA ASN A 48 -20.67 -14.90 -4.98
C ASN A 48 -20.12 -15.67 -3.77
N ALA A 49 -20.91 -16.55 -3.14
CA ALA A 49 -20.45 -17.34 -1.99
C ALA A 49 -19.47 -18.44 -2.43
N LEU A 50 -19.74 -19.08 -3.55
CA LEU A 50 -18.79 -20.04 -4.15
C LEU A 50 -17.51 -19.36 -4.62
N ASN A 51 -17.62 -18.18 -5.22
CA ASN A 51 -16.47 -17.38 -5.63
C ASN A 51 -15.61 -16.97 -4.44
N ALA A 52 -16.21 -16.51 -3.34
CA ALA A 52 -15.48 -16.17 -2.11
C ALA A 52 -14.72 -17.38 -1.54
N ARG A 53 -15.36 -18.56 -1.49
CA ARG A 53 -14.70 -19.80 -1.05
C ARG A 53 -13.55 -20.23 -1.96
N ALA A 54 -13.70 -20.03 -3.27
CA ALA A 54 -12.63 -20.35 -4.21
C ALA A 54 -11.40 -19.45 -4.01
N ILE A 55 -11.64 -18.15 -3.80
CA ILE A 55 -10.58 -17.17 -3.47
C ILE A 55 -9.92 -17.55 -2.13
N GLU A 56 -10.71 -17.82 -1.10
CA GLU A 56 -10.21 -18.20 0.22
C GLU A 56 -9.33 -19.46 0.16
N HIS A 57 -9.79 -20.48 -0.55
CA HIS A 57 -9.02 -21.73 -0.73
C HIS A 57 -7.67 -21.47 -1.40
N TYR A 58 -7.66 -20.68 -2.48
CA TYR A 58 -6.43 -20.28 -3.17
C TYR A 58 -5.47 -19.54 -2.23
N LEU A 59 -5.98 -18.54 -1.49
CA LEU A 59 -5.18 -17.73 -0.58
C LEU A 59 -4.60 -18.57 0.58
N LEU A 60 -5.38 -19.50 1.15
CA LEU A 60 -4.92 -20.40 2.20
C LEU A 60 -3.85 -21.36 1.70
N GLY A 61 -4.00 -21.91 0.48
CA GLY A 61 -2.98 -22.75 -0.16
C GLY A 61 -1.65 -21.99 -0.30
N ARG A 62 -1.69 -20.78 -0.86
CA ARG A 62 -0.50 -19.94 -1.03
C ARG A 62 0.14 -19.53 0.30
N LEU A 63 -0.66 -19.32 1.33
CA LEU A 63 -0.16 -18.98 2.66
C LEU A 63 0.57 -20.18 3.32
N HIS A 64 0.09 -21.40 3.07
CA HIS A 64 0.72 -22.64 3.58
C HIS A 64 2.11 -22.85 2.96
N ASP A 65 2.27 -22.54 1.68
CA ASP A 65 3.51 -22.72 0.92
C ASP A 65 4.49 -21.55 1.08
N ALA A 66 4.11 -20.51 1.81
CA ALA A 66 4.90 -19.31 1.95
C ALA A 66 6.21 -19.53 2.73
N PRO A 67 7.34 -19.01 2.25
CA PRO A 67 8.60 -19.07 3.00
C PRO A 67 8.51 -18.32 4.32
N SER A 68 9.34 -18.75 5.28
CA SER A 68 9.37 -18.30 6.69
C SER A 68 8.99 -16.83 6.95
N PRO A 69 8.10 -16.58 7.93
CA PRO A 69 7.45 -15.27 8.13
C PRO A 69 8.33 -14.16 8.75
N SER A 70 9.60 -14.43 9.06
CA SER A 70 10.42 -13.47 9.83
C SER A 70 10.66 -12.14 9.12
N GLY A 71 10.92 -12.14 7.81
CA GLY A 71 11.06 -10.93 7.00
C GLY A 71 9.74 -10.18 6.84
N LEU A 72 8.69 -10.93 6.53
CA LEU A 72 7.33 -10.42 6.35
C LEU A 72 6.81 -9.73 7.61
N ALA A 73 6.98 -10.35 8.79
CA ALA A 73 6.56 -9.79 10.06
C ALA A 73 7.24 -8.45 10.38
N ARG A 74 8.56 -8.35 10.10
CA ARG A 74 9.33 -7.10 10.27
C ARG A 74 8.84 -5.99 9.35
N ILE A 75 8.59 -6.30 8.08
CA ILE A 75 8.08 -5.32 7.11
C ILE A 75 6.64 -4.95 7.44
N GLY A 76 5.79 -5.89 7.84
CA GLY A 76 4.44 -5.60 8.29
C GLY A 76 4.39 -4.70 9.53
N ALA A 77 5.30 -4.89 10.49
CA ALA A 77 5.43 -3.99 11.63
C ALA A 77 5.91 -2.59 11.20
N ALA A 78 6.85 -2.52 10.26
CA ALA A 78 7.36 -1.25 9.75
C ALA A 78 6.29 -0.46 8.98
N THR A 79 5.53 -1.11 8.08
CA THR A 79 4.45 -0.45 7.32
C THR A 79 3.34 0.05 8.24
N ARG A 80 2.94 -0.73 9.25
CA ARG A 80 1.97 -0.32 10.27
C ARG A 80 2.45 0.90 11.03
N ARG A 81 3.72 0.89 11.51
CA ARG A 81 4.31 2.03 12.19
C ARG A 81 4.37 3.29 11.32
N MET A 82 4.62 3.15 10.02
CA MET A 82 4.58 4.28 9.08
C MET A 82 3.17 4.88 8.96
N MET A 83 2.13 4.05 8.95
CA MET A 83 0.73 4.51 8.89
C MET A 83 0.30 5.21 10.18
N GLU A 84 0.66 4.66 11.33
CA GLU A 84 0.35 5.25 12.65
C GLU A 84 1.15 6.54 12.89
N HIS A 85 2.42 6.53 12.52
CA HIS A 85 3.38 7.61 12.76
C HIS A 85 4.13 8.01 11.48
N PRO A 86 3.50 8.76 10.54
CA PRO A 86 4.08 9.09 9.24
C PRO A 86 5.38 9.91 9.26
N ALA A 87 5.72 10.52 10.40
CA ALA A 87 6.98 11.21 10.64
C ALA A 87 8.15 10.25 10.96
N THR A 88 7.90 8.94 11.16
CA THR A 88 8.94 7.96 11.49
C THR A 88 9.98 7.88 10.38
N THR A 89 11.24 8.03 10.73
CA THR A 89 12.35 7.98 9.76
C THR A 89 12.70 6.55 9.37
N VAL A 90 13.28 6.37 8.18
CA VAL A 90 13.78 5.06 7.71
C VAL A 90 14.83 4.48 8.66
N THR A 91 15.64 5.34 9.31
CA THR A 91 16.60 4.90 10.32
C THR A 91 15.91 4.27 11.52
N GLN A 92 14.91 4.95 12.09
CA GLN A 92 14.14 4.42 13.21
C GLN A 92 13.41 3.11 12.89
N LEU A 93 12.94 2.96 11.66
CA LEU A 93 12.31 1.71 11.19
C LEU A 93 13.31 0.57 11.06
N ALA A 94 14.50 0.84 10.53
CA ALA A 94 15.58 -0.13 10.41
C ALA A 94 16.08 -0.59 11.79
N ASP A 95 16.27 0.35 12.72
CA ASP A 95 16.68 0.07 14.09
C ASP A 95 15.63 -0.79 14.82
N ALA A 96 14.35 -0.44 14.69
CA ALA A 96 13.24 -1.22 15.28
C ALA A 96 13.14 -2.64 14.68
N ALA A 97 13.54 -2.82 13.42
CA ALA A 97 13.62 -4.12 12.76
C ALA A 97 14.90 -4.90 13.08
N CYS A 98 15.83 -4.33 13.87
CA CYS A 98 17.18 -4.86 14.12
C CYS A 98 17.96 -5.14 12.83
N LEU A 99 17.90 -4.21 11.87
CA LEU A 99 18.55 -4.31 10.57
C LEU A 99 19.38 -3.06 10.27
N SER A 100 20.46 -3.22 9.49
CA SER A 100 21.12 -2.06 8.90
C SER A 100 20.19 -1.37 7.91
N ARG A 101 20.31 -0.05 7.73
CA ARG A 101 19.49 0.72 6.76
C ARG A 101 19.50 0.11 5.35
N ARG A 102 20.66 -0.38 4.90
CA ARG A 102 20.82 -1.01 3.58
C ARG A 102 20.04 -2.34 3.50
N HIS A 103 20.10 -3.17 4.53
CA HIS A 103 19.40 -4.44 4.57
C HIS A 103 17.88 -4.20 4.68
N PHE A 104 17.46 -3.30 5.57
CA PHE A 104 16.07 -2.91 5.70
C PHE A 104 15.49 -2.41 4.37
N GLY A 105 16.19 -1.50 3.68
CA GLY A 105 15.76 -0.97 2.38
C GLY A 105 15.56 -2.07 1.33
N ARG A 106 16.49 -3.01 1.21
CA ARG A 106 16.36 -4.15 0.27
C ARG A 106 15.19 -5.07 0.65
N LEU A 107 15.09 -5.43 1.93
CA LEU A 107 14.02 -6.28 2.42
C LEU A 107 12.66 -5.62 2.25
N PHE A 108 12.55 -4.33 2.53
CA PHE A 108 11.34 -3.56 2.33
C PHE A 108 10.93 -3.54 0.85
N SER A 109 11.85 -3.19 -0.05
CA SER A 109 11.57 -3.13 -1.49
C SER A 109 11.19 -4.48 -2.08
N SER A 110 11.77 -5.59 -1.61
CA SER A 110 11.40 -6.93 -2.08
C SER A 110 9.98 -7.34 -1.68
N HIS A 111 9.44 -6.85 -0.56
CA HIS A 111 8.10 -7.20 -0.09
C HIS A 111 7.03 -6.19 -0.53
N VAL A 112 7.38 -4.90 -0.61
CA VAL A 112 6.43 -3.79 -0.88
C VAL A 112 6.48 -3.33 -2.35
N GLY A 113 7.57 -3.63 -3.06
CA GLY A 113 7.76 -3.21 -4.45
C GLY A 113 8.38 -1.83 -4.62
N MET A 114 8.44 -1.02 -3.58
CA MET A 114 9.01 0.34 -3.61
C MET A 114 9.93 0.58 -2.41
N SER A 115 10.73 1.64 -2.48
CA SER A 115 11.60 2.00 -1.35
C SER A 115 10.81 2.46 -0.12
N PRO A 116 11.37 2.30 1.11
CA PRO A 116 10.73 2.82 2.32
C PRO A 116 10.42 4.32 2.26
N LYS A 117 11.26 5.10 1.59
CA LYS A 117 11.07 6.55 1.43
C LYS A 117 9.88 6.87 0.52
N GLU A 118 9.75 6.17 -0.59
CA GLU A 118 8.60 6.32 -1.50
C GLU A 118 7.30 5.90 -0.82
N TYR A 119 7.31 4.77 -0.12
CA TYR A 119 6.15 4.31 0.65
C TYR A 119 5.72 5.33 1.72
N ALA A 120 6.67 5.91 2.46
CA ALA A 120 6.37 6.97 3.42
C ALA A 120 5.70 8.20 2.77
N ARG A 121 6.09 8.56 1.54
CA ARG A 121 5.43 9.64 0.79
C ARG A 121 3.98 9.29 0.45
N VAL A 122 3.73 8.06 0.00
CA VAL A 122 2.36 7.56 -0.28
C VAL A 122 1.50 7.59 0.99
N VAL A 123 2.04 7.11 2.11
CA VAL A 123 1.32 7.11 3.40
C VAL A 123 0.94 8.53 3.84
N ARG A 124 1.87 9.48 3.77
CA ARG A 124 1.58 10.89 4.09
C ARG A 124 0.51 11.49 3.19
N PHE A 125 0.60 11.22 1.89
CA PHE A 125 -0.38 11.68 0.92
C PHE A 125 -1.77 11.10 1.20
N GLN A 126 -1.89 9.80 1.43
CA GLN A 126 -3.15 9.13 1.75
C GLN A 126 -3.78 9.65 3.04
N LYS A 127 -2.95 9.83 4.10
CA LYS A 127 -3.41 10.43 5.34
C LYS A 127 -3.95 11.85 5.15
N SER A 128 -3.30 12.64 4.30
CA SER A 128 -3.77 14.01 4.00
C SER A 128 -5.10 14.03 3.25
N LEU A 129 -5.29 13.11 2.28
CA LEU A 129 -6.56 12.93 1.59
C LEU A 129 -7.69 12.57 2.57
N TRP A 130 -7.43 11.59 3.43
CA TRP A 130 -8.40 11.16 4.43
C TRP A 130 -8.78 12.30 5.39
N LEU A 131 -7.82 13.08 5.88
CA LEU A 131 -8.10 14.23 6.74
C LEU A 131 -8.92 15.31 6.01
N MET A 132 -8.63 15.57 4.73
CA MET A 132 -9.39 16.52 3.92
C MET A 132 -10.84 16.07 3.72
N GLN A 133 -11.08 14.80 3.48
CA GLN A 133 -12.43 14.23 3.35
C GLN A 133 -13.23 14.31 4.64
N ASN A 134 -12.55 14.24 5.78
CA ASN A 134 -13.16 14.39 7.10
C ASN A 134 -13.21 15.87 7.57
N GLY A 135 -13.18 16.81 6.63
CA GLY A 135 -13.46 18.24 6.89
C GLY A 135 -12.29 19.03 7.47
N ARG A 136 -11.09 18.47 7.56
CA ARG A 136 -9.92 19.24 8.00
C ARG A 136 -9.37 20.15 6.89
N GLY A 137 -9.04 21.37 7.24
CA GLY A 137 -8.44 22.35 6.33
C GLY A 137 -7.00 22.03 5.95
N ALA A 138 -6.58 22.41 4.73
CA ALA A 138 -5.23 22.15 4.20
C ALA A 138 -4.21 23.21 4.70
N GLY A 139 -3.96 23.27 5.99
CA GLY A 139 -3.04 24.24 6.61
C GLY A 139 -1.77 23.60 7.21
N ALA A 140 -0.99 24.41 7.89
CA ALA A 140 0.23 23.98 8.57
C ALA A 140 -0.02 22.86 9.60
N ALA A 141 -1.15 22.91 10.31
CA ALA A 141 -1.53 21.85 11.26
C ALA A 141 -1.70 20.50 10.56
N MET A 142 -2.37 20.46 9.38
CA MET A 142 -2.49 19.23 8.59
C MET A 142 -1.13 18.72 8.11
N ALA A 143 -0.25 19.62 7.64
CA ALA A 143 1.09 19.23 7.23
C ALA A 143 1.83 18.50 8.38
N TYR A 144 1.76 19.04 9.57
CA TYR A 144 2.36 18.45 10.77
C TYR A 144 1.70 17.10 11.13
N ASP A 145 0.37 17.03 11.17
CA ASP A 145 -0.40 15.79 11.47
C ASP A 145 -0.09 14.66 10.50
N CYS A 146 0.22 15.01 9.24
CA CYS A 146 0.61 14.04 8.20
C CYS A 146 2.11 13.71 8.21
N GLY A 147 2.93 14.34 9.05
CA GLY A 147 4.36 14.07 9.15
C GLY A 147 5.21 14.75 8.07
N TYR A 148 4.75 15.87 7.50
CA TYR A 148 5.55 16.73 6.66
C TYR A 148 6.39 17.69 7.52
N ALA A 149 7.55 18.11 6.99
CA ALA A 149 8.42 19.03 7.69
C ALA A 149 7.81 20.43 7.84
N ASP A 150 7.09 20.89 6.82
CA ASP A 150 6.41 22.18 6.75
C ASP A 150 5.28 22.16 5.72
N GLN A 151 4.49 23.25 5.68
CA GLN A 151 3.37 23.41 4.75
C GLN A 151 3.82 23.43 3.27
N SER A 152 4.97 24.01 2.97
CA SER A 152 5.48 24.10 1.60
C SER A 152 5.90 22.71 1.09
N HIS A 153 6.49 21.90 1.94
CA HIS A 153 6.79 20.50 1.66
C HIS A 153 5.51 19.71 1.41
N PHE A 154 4.49 19.88 2.26
CA PHE A 154 3.17 19.26 2.08
C PHE A 154 2.56 19.61 0.73
N ILE A 155 2.40 20.89 0.41
CA ILE A 155 1.78 21.36 -0.86
C ILE A 155 2.53 20.80 -2.07
N ARG A 156 3.86 20.82 -2.05
CA ARG A 156 4.70 20.31 -3.14
C ARG A 156 4.55 18.80 -3.35
N GLU A 157 4.62 18.00 -2.28
CA GLU A 157 4.43 16.54 -2.37
C GLU A 157 2.99 16.20 -2.77
N PHE A 158 2.01 16.86 -2.18
CA PHE A 158 0.60 16.64 -2.50
C PHE A 158 0.31 16.91 -3.99
N LYS A 159 0.82 18.03 -4.52
CA LYS A 159 0.69 18.35 -5.95
C LYS A 159 1.40 17.34 -6.84
N ALA A 160 2.52 16.78 -6.42
CA ALA A 160 3.25 15.77 -7.18
C ALA A 160 2.45 14.47 -7.34
N PHE A 161 1.60 14.11 -6.36
CA PHE A 161 0.73 12.94 -6.42
C PHE A 161 -0.61 13.19 -7.11
N SER A 162 -1.26 14.31 -6.84
CA SER A 162 -2.63 14.58 -7.30
C SER A 162 -2.72 15.46 -8.55
N GLY A 163 -1.62 16.10 -8.96
CA GLY A 163 -1.62 17.13 -10.00
C GLY A 163 -2.13 18.50 -9.54
N HIS A 164 -2.76 18.59 -8.37
CA HIS A 164 -3.40 19.78 -7.83
C HIS A 164 -2.87 20.14 -6.44
N THR A 165 -2.98 21.42 -6.06
CA THR A 165 -2.78 21.80 -4.66
C THR A 165 -3.95 21.28 -3.82
N PRO A 166 -3.77 21.10 -2.48
CA PRO A 166 -4.84 20.61 -1.62
C PRO A 166 -6.13 21.43 -1.71
N ASP A 167 -6.03 22.77 -1.73
CA ASP A 167 -7.19 23.64 -1.83
C ASP A 167 -7.90 23.51 -3.19
N ARG A 168 -7.14 23.46 -4.28
CA ARG A 168 -7.69 23.26 -5.62
C ARG A 168 -8.40 21.92 -5.76
N LEU A 169 -7.83 20.85 -5.20
CA LEU A 169 -8.43 19.54 -5.24
C LEU A 169 -9.79 19.51 -4.53
N ARG A 170 -9.88 20.19 -3.39
CA ARG A 170 -11.12 20.30 -2.60
C ARG A 170 -12.24 21.05 -3.33
N GLU A 171 -11.88 22.02 -4.18
CA GLU A 171 -12.83 22.80 -4.99
C GLU A 171 -13.37 22.03 -6.19
N CYS A 172 -12.54 21.25 -6.87
CA CYS A 172 -12.87 20.67 -8.18
C CYS A 172 -13.26 19.19 -8.14
N CYS A 173 -13.02 18.48 -7.06
CA CYS A 173 -13.24 17.03 -7.00
C CYS A 173 -14.30 16.64 -5.98
N ARG A 174 -15.16 15.69 -6.38
CA ARG A 174 -16.07 15.01 -5.44
C ARG A 174 -15.27 14.15 -4.47
N PRO A 175 -15.85 13.79 -3.29
CA PRO A 175 -15.18 12.88 -2.35
C PRO A 175 -14.64 11.64 -3.04
N TYR A 176 -13.41 11.29 -2.72
CA TYR A 176 -12.76 10.10 -3.28
C TYR A 176 -13.44 8.83 -2.76
N SER A 177 -13.35 7.74 -3.53
CA SER A 177 -13.84 6.45 -3.12
C SER A 177 -13.11 5.97 -1.86
N ASP A 178 -13.86 5.50 -0.86
CA ASP A 178 -13.36 5.06 0.45
C ASP A 178 -12.42 3.85 0.40
N LEU A 179 -12.32 3.17 -0.74
CA LEU A 179 -11.50 1.98 -0.93
C LEU A 179 -10.00 2.20 -0.69
N PHE A 180 -9.52 3.44 -0.81
CA PHE A 180 -8.09 3.78 -0.68
C PHE A 180 -7.77 4.78 0.43
N THR A 181 -8.77 5.28 1.14
CA THR A 181 -8.64 6.40 2.08
C THR A 181 -8.93 6.06 3.52
N ALA A 182 -9.55 4.93 3.82
CA ALA A 182 -9.69 4.47 5.18
C ALA A 182 -8.33 3.98 5.72
N PRO A 183 -7.83 4.52 6.84
CA PRO A 183 -6.67 3.91 7.50
C PRO A 183 -7.07 2.50 7.94
N VAL A 184 -6.30 1.53 7.54
CA VAL A 184 -6.44 0.12 7.92
C VAL A 184 -5.98 -0.06 9.36
#